data_0ced7cd88d866a56d98246fc11ec462d
#
_entry.id   0ced7cd88d866a56d98246fc11ec462d
#
_cell.length_a   1.000
_cell.length_b   1.000
_cell.length_c   1.000
_cell.angle_alpha   90.00
_cell.angle_beta   90.00
_cell.angle_gamma   90.00
#
_symmetry.space_group_name_H-M   'P 1'
#
loop_
_entity.id
_entity.type
_entity.pdbx_description
1 polymer ?
#
loop_
_entity_poly.entity_id
_entity_poly.type
_entity_poly.pdbx_seq_one_letter_code
_entity_poly.pdbx_strand_id
1 'polypeptide(L)'
;MKLRALDISEANSYIKRILTNDPILYNLRVKGEISNFKVHSSGNVYLSLKDEKSKLNCIIFKSNYDKSLNLDNGVKIIATGYISVYERDGAYQLYINEVEIEGIGNLYIEFNKLKEKLKNEGLFDSKYKKQIPKIPRSIGVVTSPTGAVIRDIINVTKRRFPKVDIKLYPVNVQGDKSAEDICSGIEFFNRMENVDTIIVGRGGGSLEELWSFNEEIVAREIFKSKIPIISAVGHETDFTICDFVSDMRAPTPSAAAEIATPDLSEIYYKLDNIKNRMNRSLNNQVILDNEKLNNTFDKINNHMKNYIIRDKVIQLDQIYDKINFRLE
;
A
#
# COMPACT_ATOMS: atom_id res chain seq x y z
N MET A 1 19.92 34.50 -68.28
CA MET A 1 18.58 34.55 -67.70
C MET A 1 18.70 35.31 -66.35
N LYS A 2 18.08 36.50 -66.24
CA LYS A 2 18.01 37.15 -64.90
C LYS A 2 16.94 36.39 -64.12
N LEU A 3 17.35 35.73 -63.01
CA LEU A 3 16.41 35.13 -62.07
C LEU A 3 15.52 36.22 -61.48
N ARG A 4 14.21 35.98 -61.41
CA ARG A 4 13.25 36.87 -60.73
C ARG A 4 13.60 36.90 -59.21
N ALA A 5 13.67 38.08 -58.66
CA ALA A 5 13.77 38.20 -57.19
C ALA A 5 12.46 37.73 -56.55
N LEU A 6 12.55 36.86 -55.55
CA LEU A 6 11.43 36.40 -54.73
C LEU A 6 11.32 37.23 -53.47
N ASP A 7 10.12 37.46 -52.99
CA ASP A 7 9.91 38.03 -51.66
C ASP A 7 10.26 36.98 -50.56
N ILE A 8 10.60 37.43 -49.35
CA ILE A 8 10.99 36.55 -48.25
C ILE A 8 9.87 35.55 -47.94
N SER A 9 8.62 36.00 -47.97
CA SER A 9 7.44 35.13 -47.77
C SER A 9 7.30 34.05 -48.89
N GLU A 10 7.59 34.43 -50.15
CA GLU A 10 7.58 33.46 -51.26
C GLU A 10 8.68 32.42 -51.06
N ALA A 11 9.86 32.81 -50.63
CA ALA A 11 10.97 31.91 -50.34
C ALA A 11 10.64 30.94 -49.18
N ASN A 12 10.09 31.47 -48.06
CA ASN A 12 9.69 30.64 -46.89
C ASN A 12 8.56 29.67 -47.26
N SER A 13 7.57 30.12 -47.99
CA SER A 13 6.48 29.27 -48.48
C SER A 13 6.97 28.15 -49.44
N TYR A 14 7.97 28.46 -50.28
CA TYR A 14 8.59 27.46 -51.15
C TYR A 14 9.33 26.38 -50.33
N ILE A 15 10.14 26.79 -49.31
CA ILE A 15 10.87 25.89 -48.44
C ILE A 15 9.88 25.03 -47.64
N LYS A 16 8.83 25.64 -47.11
CA LYS A 16 7.75 24.89 -46.39
C LYS A 16 7.16 23.83 -47.28
N ARG A 17 6.83 24.12 -48.55
CA ARG A 17 6.24 23.16 -49.49
C ARG A 17 7.20 22.00 -49.79
N ILE A 18 8.52 22.27 -49.89
CA ILE A 18 9.50 21.19 -50.07
C ILE A 18 9.54 20.27 -48.86
N LEU A 19 9.65 20.83 -47.64
CA LEU A 19 9.73 20.02 -46.43
C LEU A 19 8.44 19.25 -46.16
N THR A 20 7.28 19.84 -46.44
CA THR A 20 5.98 19.18 -46.22
C THR A 20 5.72 18.04 -47.20
N ASN A 21 6.30 18.10 -48.40
CA ASN A 21 6.13 17.06 -49.42
C ASN A 21 7.21 15.95 -49.35
N ASP A 22 8.15 16.06 -48.46
CA ASP A 22 9.18 15.04 -48.24
C ASP A 22 8.61 13.87 -47.42
N PRO A 23 8.58 12.62 -47.96
CA PRO A 23 8.00 11.47 -47.27
C PRO A 23 8.69 11.13 -45.94
N ILE A 24 9.98 11.44 -45.80
CA ILE A 24 10.76 11.16 -44.58
C ILE A 24 10.39 12.19 -43.51
N LEU A 25 10.24 13.45 -43.89
CA LEU A 25 9.97 14.56 -42.96
C LEU A 25 8.49 14.65 -42.54
N TYR A 26 7.59 13.99 -43.28
CA TYR A 26 6.16 13.98 -42.97
C TYR A 26 5.81 13.05 -41.81
N ASN A 27 6.59 11.98 -41.58
CA ASN A 27 6.38 11.05 -40.46
C ASN A 27 7.74 10.67 -39.86
N LEU A 28 8.35 11.63 -39.17
CA LEU A 28 9.70 11.52 -38.64
C LEU A 28 9.65 11.11 -37.18
N ARG A 29 10.48 10.13 -36.80
CA ARG A 29 10.73 9.78 -35.40
C ARG A 29 12.07 10.33 -35.00
N VAL A 30 12.08 11.21 -33.96
CA VAL A 30 13.28 11.88 -33.45
C VAL A 30 13.43 11.53 -31.99
N LYS A 31 14.64 11.07 -31.63
CA LYS A 31 15.05 10.84 -30.26
C LYS A 31 15.83 12.03 -29.73
N GLY A 32 15.55 12.46 -28.50
CA GLY A 32 16.29 13.54 -27.86
C GLY A 32 15.86 13.78 -26.42
N GLU A 33 16.66 14.59 -25.74
CA GLU A 33 16.37 15.07 -24.39
C GLU A 33 15.58 16.37 -24.44
N ILE A 34 14.52 16.47 -23.68
CA ILE A 34 13.70 17.69 -23.57
C ILE A 34 14.49 18.80 -22.91
N SER A 35 14.42 19.99 -23.49
CA SER A 35 14.92 21.24 -22.93
C SER A 35 13.98 22.39 -23.26
N ASN A 36 13.98 23.44 -22.43
CA ASN A 36 13.13 24.63 -22.57
C ASN A 36 11.61 24.29 -22.61
N PHE A 37 11.18 23.32 -21.81
CA PHE A 37 9.78 22.93 -21.73
C PHE A 37 8.92 24.08 -21.19
N LYS A 38 7.89 24.48 -21.95
CA LYS A 38 6.94 25.53 -21.56
C LYS A 38 5.54 25.21 -22.05
N VAL A 39 4.58 25.24 -21.14
CA VAL A 39 3.14 25.18 -21.49
C VAL A 39 2.64 26.62 -21.67
N HIS A 40 2.14 26.92 -22.86
CA HIS A 40 1.59 28.22 -23.17
C HIS A 40 0.12 28.34 -22.70
N SER A 41 -0.36 29.56 -22.47
CA SER A 41 -1.77 29.81 -22.04
C SER A 41 -2.84 29.25 -22.98
N SER A 42 -2.52 29.05 -24.28
CA SER A 42 -3.37 28.37 -25.25
C SER A 42 -3.49 26.85 -25.04
N GLY A 43 -2.66 26.26 -24.16
CA GLY A 43 -2.55 24.83 -23.93
C GLY A 43 -1.57 24.10 -24.83
N ASN A 44 -0.96 24.77 -25.79
CA ASN A 44 0.12 24.21 -26.61
C ASN A 44 1.42 24.13 -25.80
N VAL A 45 2.23 23.10 -26.05
CA VAL A 45 3.53 22.91 -25.41
C VAL A 45 4.63 23.25 -26.40
N TYR A 46 5.54 24.11 -25.97
CA TYR A 46 6.76 24.46 -26.67
C TYR A 46 7.94 23.84 -25.94
N LEU A 47 8.76 23.11 -26.66
CA LEU A 47 9.97 22.49 -26.12
C LEU A 47 11.06 22.43 -27.16
N SER A 48 12.25 22.03 -26.78
CA SER A 48 13.31 21.71 -27.72
C SER A 48 13.82 20.32 -27.41
N LEU A 49 14.06 19.52 -28.43
CA LEU A 49 14.80 18.27 -28.33
C LEU A 49 16.28 18.56 -28.62
N LYS A 50 17.15 18.08 -27.75
CA LYS A 50 18.61 18.19 -27.93
C LYS A 50 19.26 16.80 -27.89
N ASP A 51 20.32 16.65 -28.62
CA ASP A 51 21.32 15.59 -28.47
C ASP A 51 22.68 16.20 -28.15
N GLU A 52 23.76 15.42 -28.24
CA GLU A 52 25.14 15.93 -27.97
C GLU A 52 25.60 17.03 -28.93
N LYS A 53 25.00 17.13 -30.13
CA LYS A 53 25.50 17.98 -31.22
C LYS A 53 24.51 19.00 -31.73
N SER A 54 23.21 18.74 -31.53
CA SER A 54 22.14 19.46 -32.19
C SER A 54 20.94 19.73 -31.32
N LYS A 55 20.16 20.74 -31.71
CA LYS A 55 18.92 21.12 -31.06
C LYS A 55 17.84 21.37 -32.11
N LEU A 56 16.64 20.85 -31.84
CA LEU A 56 15.46 21.00 -32.68
C LEU A 56 14.31 21.61 -31.87
N ASN A 57 13.72 22.69 -32.36
CA ASN A 57 12.56 23.28 -31.74
C ASN A 57 11.31 22.44 -32.07
N CYS A 58 10.46 22.23 -31.07
CA CYS A 58 9.31 21.34 -31.18
C CYS A 58 8.06 22.02 -30.62
N ILE A 59 6.91 21.64 -31.17
CA ILE A 59 5.58 22.05 -30.71
C ILE A 59 4.71 20.83 -30.57
N ILE A 60 4.01 20.71 -29.43
CA ILE A 60 2.91 19.75 -29.24
C ILE A 60 1.62 20.57 -29.13
N PHE A 61 0.69 20.32 -30.04
CA PHE A 61 -0.63 20.97 -29.93
C PHE A 61 -1.41 20.42 -28.75
N LYS A 62 -2.29 21.23 -28.19
CA LYS A 62 -3.14 20.85 -27.05
C LYS A 62 -3.91 19.57 -27.28
N SER A 63 -4.33 19.29 -28.52
CA SER A 63 -5.04 18.03 -28.89
C SER A 63 -4.18 16.79 -28.75
N ASN A 64 -2.87 16.92 -28.87
CA ASN A 64 -1.91 15.81 -28.90
C ASN A 64 -1.07 15.74 -27.62
N TYR A 65 -1.30 16.67 -26.68
CA TYR A 65 -0.57 16.71 -25.43
C TYR A 65 -1.26 15.85 -24.36
N ASP A 66 -0.64 14.72 -24.06
CA ASP A 66 -1.02 13.87 -22.94
C ASP A 66 -0.33 14.31 -21.66
N LYS A 67 -1.11 14.88 -20.71
CA LYS A 67 -0.62 15.33 -19.42
C LYS A 67 -0.14 14.19 -18.52
N SER A 68 -0.58 12.95 -18.75
CA SER A 68 -0.21 11.80 -17.95
C SER A 68 1.26 11.41 -18.10
N LEU A 69 1.90 11.85 -19.21
CA LEU A 69 3.32 11.58 -19.49
C LEU A 69 4.29 12.39 -18.62
N ASN A 70 3.81 13.37 -17.84
CA ASN A 70 4.64 14.21 -16.95
C ASN A 70 5.95 14.68 -17.58
N LEU A 71 5.87 15.22 -18.81
CA LEU A 71 7.04 15.70 -19.53
C LEU A 71 7.66 16.91 -18.83
N ASP A 72 8.99 16.90 -18.66
CA ASP A 72 9.76 18.00 -18.10
C ASP A 72 11.17 18.06 -18.72
N ASN A 73 11.92 19.09 -18.38
CA ASN A 73 13.31 19.23 -18.84
C ASN A 73 14.17 18.06 -18.35
N GLY A 74 15.03 17.53 -19.23
CA GLY A 74 15.91 16.42 -18.94
C GLY A 74 15.33 15.04 -19.29
N VAL A 75 14.02 14.94 -19.56
CA VAL A 75 13.39 13.68 -19.96
C VAL A 75 13.81 13.32 -21.38
N LYS A 76 14.25 12.08 -21.61
CA LYS A 76 14.55 11.55 -22.93
C LYS A 76 13.30 10.97 -23.57
N ILE A 77 12.99 11.42 -24.78
CA ILE A 77 11.80 11.00 -25.51
C ILE A 77 12.11 10.60 -26.95
N ILE A 78 11.21 9.80 -27.51
CA ILE A 78 11.08 9.57 -28.93
C ILE A 78 9.81 10.29 -29.36
N ALA A 79 9.97 11.35 -30.17
CA ALA A 79 8.87 12.15 -30.68
C ALA A 79 8.57 11.74 -32.13
N THR A 80 7.31 11.42 -32.42
CA THR A 80 6.82 11.16 -33.77
C THR A 80 6.03 12.37 -34.25
N GLY A 81 6.36 12.86 -35.44
CA GLY A 81 5.70 14.05 -35.98
C GLY A 81 6.21 14.42 -37.37
N TYR A 82 5.98 15.65 -37.75
CA TYR A 82 6.40 16.17 -39.04
C TYR A 82 7.17 17.49 -38.92
N ILE A 83 8.11 17.72 -39.84
CA ILE A 83 8.85 19.01 -39.89
C ILE A 83 8.12 19.99 -40.81
N SER A 84 7.95 21.19 -40.35
CA SER A 84 7.45 22.32 -41.15
C SER A 84 8.14 23.61 -40.78
N VAL A 85 7.97 24.63 -41.63
CA VAL A 85 8.54 25.98 -41.43
C VAL A 85 7.50 26.88 -40.80
N TYR A 86 7.90 27.57 -39.73
CA TYR A 86 7.13 28.68 -39.18
C TYR A 86 7.42 29.93 -40.04
N GLU A 87 6.49 30.28 -40.92
CA GLU A 87 6.71 31.25 -42.02
C GLU A 87 7.13 32.65 -41.58
N ARG A 88 6.70 33.08 -40.35
CA ARG A 88 7.05 34.44 -39.84
C ARG A 88 8.53 34.58 -39.58
N ASP A 89 9.14 33.55 -38.99
CA ASP A 89 10.56 33.62 -38.56
C ASP A 89 11.48 32.82 -39.49
N GLY A 90 10.92 32.08 -40.48
CA GLY A 90 11.67 31.21 -41.37
C GLY A 90 12.32 30.01 -40.69
N ALA A 91 11.94 29.71 -39.42
CA ALA A 91 12.53 28.65 -38.66
C ALA A 91 11.80 27.32 -38.89
N TYR A 92 12.55 26.23 -39.07
CA TYR A 92 11.97 24.91 -39.11
C TYR A 92 11.73 24.37 -37.72
N GLN A 93 10.63 23.60 -37.54
CA GLN A 93 10.19 23.06 -36.26
C GLN A 93 9.60 21.69 -36.47
N LEU A 94 9.72 20.83 -35.45
CA LEU A 94 9.03 19.54 -35.38
C LEU A 94 7.65 19.75 -34.72
N TYR A 95 6.60 19.39 -35.44
CA TYR A 95 5.24 19.32 -34.94
C TYR A 95 4.98 17.90 -34.48
N ILE A 96 4.93 17.72 -33.16
CA ILE A 96 4.85 16.40 -32.54
C ILE A 96 3.39 15.95 -32.47
N ASN A 97 3.12 14.76 -32.97
CA ASN A 97 1.82 14.09 -32.89
C ASN A 97 1.78 13.10 -31.73
N GLU A 98 2.87 12.36 -31.49
CA GLU A 98 2.98 11.35 -30.44
C GLU A 98 4.32 11.47 -29.73
N VAL A 99 4.32 11.16 -28.42
CA VAL A 99 5.51 11.15 -27.58
C VAL A 99 5.58 9.80 -26.86
N GLU A 100 6.73 9.16 -26.95
CA GLU A 100 7.10 7.98 -26.18
C GLU A 100 8.28 8.33 -25.26
N ILE A 101 8.20 8.04 -23.98
CA ILE A 101 9.37 8.22 -23.08
C ILE A 101 10.36 7.10 -23.35
N GLU A 102 11.63 7.46 -23.59
CA GLU A 102 12.66 6.47 -23.87
C GLU A 102 12.96 5.62 -22.61
N GLY A 103 12.98 4.30 -22.76
CA GLY A 103 13.28 3.36 -21.67
C GLY A 103 12.06 2.70 -21.05
N ILE A 104 10.92 3.39 -20.92
CA ILE A 104 9.72 2.84 -20.27
C ILE A 104 9.21 1.58 -21.00
N GLY A 105 9.23 1.57 -22.31
CA GLY A 105 8.81 0.39 -23.09
C GLY A 105 9.63 -0.86 -22.79
N ASN A 106 10.95 -0.72 -22.64
CA ASN A 106 11.84 -1.83 -22.31
C ASN A 106 11.64 -2.31 -20.87
N LEU A 107 11.56 -1.37 -19.93
CA LEU A 107 11.32 -1.70 -18.51
C LEU A 107 9.98 -2.42 -18.31
N TYR A 108 8.94 -2.01 -19.02
CA TYR A 108 7.64 -2.69 -18.97
C TYR A 108 7.69 -4.12 -19.50
N ILE A 109 8.44 -4.35 -20.58
CA ILE A 109 8.65 -5.70 -21.15
C ILE A 109 9.44 -6.56 -20.15
N GLU A 110 10.50 -6.03 -19.54
CA GLU A 110 11.30 -6.74 -18.54
C GLU A 110 10.49 -7.07 -17.29
N PHE A 111 9.70 -6.11 -16.81
CA PHE A 111 8.77 -6.33 -15.71
C PHE A 111 7.81 -7.50 -15.98
N ASN A 112 7.17 -7.51 -17.16
CA ASN A 112 6.22 -8.56 -17.50
C ASN A 112 6.91 -9.93 -17.65
N LYS A 113 8.09 -9.98 -18.26
CA LYS A 113 8.88 -11.23 -18.34
C LYS A 113 9.24 -11.77 -16.96
N LEU A 114 9.71 -10.90 -16.07
CA LEU A 114 10.07 -11.31 -14.71
C LEU A 114 8.83 -11.73 -13.90
N LYS A 115 7.74 -10.99 -14.03
CA LYS A 115 6.46 -11.32 -13.40
C LYS A 115 5.96 -12.71 -13.81
N GLU A 116 5.97 -13.03 -15.11
CA GLU A 116 5.57 -14.36 -15.59
C GLU A 116 6.52 -15.46 -15.11
N LYS A 117 7.82 -15.21 -15.15
CA LYS A 117 8.84 -16.15 -14.64
C LYS A 117 8.55 -16.50 -13.17
N LEU A 118 8.48 -15.50 -12.29
CA LEU A 118 8.28 -15.71 -10.86
C LEU A 118 6.90 -16.28 -10.51
N LYS A 119 5.89 -15.96 -11.31
CA LYS A 119 4.56 -16.57 -11.21
C LYS A 119 4.60 -18.06 -11.53
N ASN A 120 5.29 -18.44 -12.60
CA ASN A 120 5.43 -19.85 -13.00
C ASN A 120 6.26 -20.65 -12.00
N GLU A 121 7.21 -20.01 -11.30
CA GLU A 121 7.95 -20.59 -10.18
C GLU A 121 7.10 -20.69 -8.89
N GLY A 122 5.91 -20.09 -8.86
CA GLY A 122 4.96 -20.15 -7.73
C GLY A 122 5.24 -19.18 -6.58
N LEU A 123 6.13 -18.17 -6.76
CA LEU A 123 6.48 -17.22 -5.69
C LEU A 123 5.29 -16.34 -5.25
N PHE A 124 4.24 -16.24 -6.06
CA PHE A 124 3.06 -15.42 -5.78
C PHE A 124 1.92 -16.21 -5.13
N ASP A 125 2.08 -17.52 -4.94
CA ASP A 125 1.03 -18.37 -4.41
C ASP A 125 0.66 -17.99 -2.97
N SER A 126 -0.62 -17.87 -2.71
CA SER A 126 -1.15 -17.52 -1.38
C SER A 126 -0.79 -18.52 -0.28
N LYS A 127 -0.47 -19.78 -0.65
CA LYS A 127 -0.05 -20.82 0.31
C LYS A 127 1.27 -20.52 1.03
N TYR A 128 2.12 -19.67 0.43
CA TYR A 128 3.40 -19.27 1.03
C TYR A 128 3.31 -17.97 1.83
N LYS A 129 2.18 -17.24 1.72
CA LYS A 129 2.01 -15.96 2.41
C LYS A 129 1.75 -16.17 3.89
N LYS A 130 2.56 -15.50 4.69
CA LYS A 130 2.49 -15.54 6.15
C LYS A 130 1.45 -14.56 6.66
N GLN A 131 0.84 -14.88 7.79
CA GLN A 131 -0.10 -13.98 8.45
C GLN A 131 0.66 -12.88 9.19
N ILE A 132 0.19 -11.64 9.05
CA ILE A 132 0.70 -10.52 9.85
C ILE A 132 0.23 -10.68 11.30
N PRO A 133 1.12 -10.57 12.29
CA PRO A 133 0.79 -10.66 13.70
C PRO A 133 -0.25 -9.62 14.11
N LYS A 134 -1.31 -10.05 14.81
CA LYS A 134 -2.38 -9.13 15.25
C LYS A 134 -1.91 -8.11 16.28
N ILE A 135 -0.94 -8.46 17.11
CA ILE A 135 -0.39 -7.61 18.19
C ILE A 135 1.13 -7.75 18.14
N PRO A 136 1.83 -6.98 17.30
CA PRO A 136 3.27 -7.02 17.23
C PRO A 136 3.90 -6.33 18.45
N ARG A 137 5.08 -6.80 18.85
CA ARG A 137 5.94 -6.12 19.83
C ARG A 137 6.88 -5.14 19.16
N SER A 138 7.39 -5.53 17.99
CA SER A 138 8.30 -4.68 17.22
C SER A 138 8.11 -4.86 15.71
N ILE A 139 8.29 -3.74 14.99
CA ILE A 139 8.16 -3.65 13.53
C ILE A 139 9.50 -3.21 12.96
N GLY A 140 10.03 -4.01 12.02
CA GLY A 140 11.17 -3.62 11.21
C GLY A 140 10.72 -2.75 10.04
N VAL A 141 11.47 -1.72 9.74
CA VAL A 141 11.19 -0.84 8.58
C VAL A 141 12.45 -0.74 7.73
N VAL A 142 12.34 -1.13 6.46
CA VAL A 142 13.40 -1.03 5.46
C VAL A 142 13.02 0.12 4.50
N THR A 143 13.61 1.28 4.70
CA THR A 143 13.33 2.49 3.91
C THR A 143 14.43 3.55 4.09
N SER A 144 14.32 4.66 3.36
CA SER A 144 15.22 5.80 3.53
C SER A 144 15.04 6.47 4.92
N PRO A 145 16.12 6.84 5.60
CA PRO A 145 16.07 7.41 6.94
C PRO A 145 15.46 8.80 7.02
N THR A 146 15.46 9.55 5.93
CA THR A 146 15.03 10.96 5.87
C THR A 146 13.72 11.19 5.12
N GLY A 147 13.14 10.12 4.53
CA GLY A 147 11.95 10.19 3.70
C GLY A 147 10.65 10.50 4.45
N ALA A 148 9.60 10.84 3.71
CA ALA A 148 8.23 10.97 4.24
C ALA A 148 7.72 9.63 4.79
N VAL A 149 8.09 8.53 4.14
CA VAL A 149 7.67 7.16 4.45
C VAL A 149 7.87 6.79 5.91
N ILE A 150 9.08 6.97 6.44
CA ILE A 150 9.37 6.63 7.85
C ILE A 150 8.59 7.52 8.81
N ARG A 151 8.38 8.79 8.47
CA ARG A 151 7.58 9.71 9.30
C ARG A 151 6.12 9.29 9.35
N ASP A 152 5.55 8.91 8.20
CA ASP A 152 4.17 8.44 8.11
C ASP A 152 3.96 7.16 8.91
N ILE A 153 4.86 6.19 8.77
CA ILE A 153 4.82 4.95 9.55
C ILE A 153 4.88 5.25 11.05
N ILE A 154 5.82 6.09 11.50
CA ILE A 154 5.95 6.46 12.92
C ILE A 154 4.69 7.15 13.42
N ASN A 155 4.15 8.12 12.68
CA ASN A 155 2.99 8.88 13.10
C ASN A 155 1.74 8.01 13.25
N VAL A 156 1.48 7.14 12.26
CA VAL A 156 0.34 6.23 12.29
C VAL A 156 0.49 5.20 13.40
N THR A 157 1.67 4.59 13.51
CA THR A 157 1.96 3.58 14.53
C THR A 157 1.80 4.15 15.94
N LYS A 158 2.39 5.32 16.24
CA LYS A 158 2.27 5.97 17.53
C LYS A 158 0.83 6.33 17.89
N ARG A 159 0.03 6.74 16.91
CA ARG A 159 -1.38 7.07 17.11
C ARG A 159 -2.21 5.83 17.43
N ARG A 160 -1.99 4.71 16.71
CA ARG A 160 -2.81 3.50 16.83
C ARG A 160 -2.36 2.56 17.94
N PHE A 161 -1.05 2.34 18.04
CA PHE A 161 -0.47 1.40 18.99
C PHE A 161 0.89 1.89 19.52
N PRO A 162 0.91 2.85 20.48
CA PRO A 162 2.13 3.52 20.94
C PRO A 162 3.12 2.61 21.66
N LYS A 163 2.73 1.37 21.99
CA LYS A 163 3.58 0.41 22.71
C LYS A 163 4.46 -0.46 21.82
N VAL A 164 4.33 -0.33 20.49
CA VAL A 164 5.15 -1.10 19.54
C VAL A 164 6.49 -0.39 19.30
N ASP A 165 7.56 -1.15 19.27
CA ASP A 165 8.89 -0.65 18.91
C ASP A 165 9.04 -0.62 17.38
N ILE A 166 9.58 0.49 16.85
CA ILE A 166 9.92 0.62 15.43
C ILE A 166 11.44 0.56 15.30
N LYS A 167 11.93 -0.40 14.53
CA LYS A 167 13.35 -0.56 14.22
C LYS A 167 13.59 -0.25 12.76
N LEU A 168 14.33 0.82 12.49
CA LEU A 168 14.68 1.24 11.13
C LEU A 168 16.00 0.61 10.71
N TYR A 169 16.00 -0.05 9.56
CA TYR A 169 17.21 -0.34 8.81
C TYR A 169 17.29 0.65 7.63
N PRO A 170 18.23 1.61 7.66
CA PRO A 170 18.30 2.67 6.66
C PRO A 170 18.88 2.11 5.35
N VAL A 171 18.16 2.33 4.24
CA VAL A 171 18.59 1.91 2.90
C VAL A 171 18.40 3.04 1.90
N ASN A 172 19.15 2.98 0.80
CA ASN A 172 18.82 3.75 -0.38
C ASN A 172 17.68 3.05 -1.10
N VAL A 173 16.61 3.77 -1.39
CA VAL A 173 15.41 3.23 -2.07
C VAL A 173 15.37 3.55 -3.56
N GLN A 174 16.48 4.10 -4.09
CA GLN A 174 16.68 4.44 -5.51
C GLN A 174 18.18 4.45 -5.83
N GLY A 175 18.51 4.24 -7.12
CA GLY A 175 19.90 4.14 -7.62
C GLY A 175 20.36 2.68 -7.71
N ASP A 176 21.54 2.47 -8.34
CA ASP A 176 22.01 1.16 -8.82
C ASP A 176 22.19 0.10 -7.71
N LYS A 177 22.47 0.51 -6.47
CA LYS A 177 22.68 -0.39 -5.33
C LYS A 177 21.48 -0.57 -4.42
N SER A 178 20.37 0.09 -4.73
CA SER A 178 19.21 0.12 -3.84
C SER A 178 18.57 -1.28 -3.66
N ALA A 179 18.57 -2.12 -4.67
CA ALA A 179 18.07 -3.50 -4.56
C ALA A 179 18.92 -4.34 -3.58
N GLU A 180 20.26 -4.22 -3.64
CA GLU A 180 21.17 -4.89 -2.71
C GLU A 180 21.01 -4.38 -1.28
N ASP A 181 20.83 -3.05 -1.11
CA ASP A 181 20.59 -2.43 0.19
C ASP A 181 19.29 -2.94 0.81
N ILE A 182 18.20 -3.04 0.02
CA ILE A 182 16.89 -3.58 0.46
C ILE A 182 17.04 -5.04 0.89
N CYS A 183 17.72 -5.88 0.09
CA CYS A 183 17.99 -7.27 0.43
C CYS A 183 18.74 -7.37 1.76
N SER A 184 19.79 -6.56 1.94
CA SER A 184 20.60 -6.52 3.17
C SER A 184 19.73 -6.15 4.40
N GLY A 185 18.79 -5.23 4.25
CA GLY A 185 17.86 -4.86 5.31
C GLY A 185 16.91 -5.99 5.71
N ILE A 186 16.37 -6.72 4.73
CA ILE A 186 15.50 -7.88 4.97
C ILE A 186 16.29 -9.00 5.64
N GLU A 187 17.49 -9.32 5.12
CA GLU A 187 18.37 -10.33 5.69
C GLU A 187 18.78 -9.99 7.14
N PHE A 188 19.12 -8.73 7.40
CA PHE A 188 19.45 -8.26 8.75
C PHE A 188 18.36 -8.58 9.76
N PHE A 189 17.11 -8.23 9.47
CA PHE A 189 15.99 -8.51 10.39
C PHE A 189 15.73 -10.02 10.53
N ASN A 190 15.85 -10.80 9.46
CA ASN A 190 15.70 -12.24 9.51
C ASN A 190 16.81 -12.93 10.33
N ARG A 191 18.04 -12.40 10.30
CA ARG A 191 19.15 -12.92 11.11
C ARG A 191 19.03 -12.55 12.58
N MET A 192 18.57 -11.33 12.85
CA MET A 192 18.42 -10.84 14.23
C MET A 192 17.17 -11.37 14.93
N GLU A 193 16.16 -11.81 14.19
CA GLU A 193 14.88 -12.33 14.68
C GLU A 193 14.24 -11.47 15.78
N ASN A 194 14.40 -10.14 15.68
CA ASN A 194 14.05 -9.19 16.72
C ASN A 194 12.85 -8.30 16.35
N VAL A 195 12.15 -8.64 15.28
CA VAL A 195 10.91 -7.96 14.82
C VAL A 195 9.86 -8.99 14.42
N ASP A 196 8.60 -8.64 14.59
CA ASP A 196 7.47 -9.54 14.33
C ASP A 196 6.94 -9.39 12.90
N THR A 197 7.19 -8.25 12.25
CA THR A 197 6.86 -7.98 10.85
C THR A 197 7.83 -6.95 10.28
N ILE A 198 8.02 -6.97 8.97
CA ILE A 198 8.89 -6.04 8.26
C ILE A 198 8.02 -5.23 7.29
N ILE A 199 8.17 -3.92 7.28
CA ILE A 199 7.60 -3.02 6.27
C ILE A 199 8.73 -2.63 5.32
N VAL A 200 8.59 -2.97 4.06
CA VAL A 200 9.47 -2.51 2.99
C VAL A 200 8.73 -1.44 2.22
N GLY A 201 9.25 -0.22 2.22
CA GLY A 201 8.48 0.87 1.68
C GLY A 201 9.30 1.99 1.05
N ARG A 202 8.63 2.66 0.10
CA ARG A 202 9.10 3.86 -0.56
C ARG A 202 7.92 4.80 -0.80
N GLY A 203 8.21 6.09 -0.89
CA GLY A 203 7.26 7.08 -1.42
C GLY A 203 7.02 6.87 -2.92
N GLY A 204 5.96 7.45 -3.45
CA GLY A 204 5.66 7.39 -4.88
C GLY A 204 6.80 7.88 -5.76
N GLY A 205 6.79 7.48 -7.03
CA GLY A 205 7.79 7.85 -8.02
C GLY A 205 7.45 7.24 -9.39
N SER A 206 8.27 7.54 -10.38
CA SER A 206 8.17 6.94 -11.71
C SER A 206 8.51 5.44 -11.68
N LEU A 207 8.12 4.71 -12.71
CA LEU A 207 8.45 3.28 -12.86
C LEU A 207 9.97 3.02 -12.75
N GLU A 208 10.77 3.91 -13.29
CA GLU A 208 12.24 3.84 -13.23
C GLU A 208 12.74 3.96 -11.79
N GLU A 209 12.16 4.87 -11.03
CA GLU A 209 12.50 5.05 -9.63
C GLU A 209 12.05 3.90 -8.73
N LEU A 210 11.00 3.17 -9.11
CA LEU A 210 10.49 1.99 -8.42
C LEU A 210 11.21 0.71 -8.86
N TRP A 211 12.14 0.79 -9.84
CA TRP A 211 12.71 -0.38 -10.49
C TRP A 211 13.43 -1.34 -9.54
N SER A 212 14.09 -0.82 -8.52
CA SER A 212 14.75 -1.63 -7.49
C SER A 212 13.82 -2.64 -6.79
N PHE A 213 12.53 -2.32 -6.71
CA PHE A 213 11.51 -3.21 -6.15
C PHE A 213 10.96 -4.20 -7.19
N ASN A 214 11.39 -4.07 -8.45
CA ASN A 214 11.08 -5.00 -9.54
C ASN A 214 12.23 -5.97 -9.83
N GLU A 215 13.31 -5.93 -9.08
CA GLU A 215 14.44 -6.81 -9.30
C GLU A 215 14.23 -8.21 -8.70
N GLU A 216 14.71 -9.24 -9.42
CA GLU A 216 14.57 -10.64 -9.02
C GLU A 216 15.19 -10.92 -7.65
N ILE A 217 16.34 -10.29 -7.32
CA ILE A 217 17.03 -10.49 -6.06
C ILE A 217 16.17 -10.10 -4.86
N VAL A 218 15.44 -8.96 -4.96
CA VAL A 218 14.53 -8.49 -3.91
C VAL A 218 13.33 -9.42 -3.77
N ALA A 219 12.74 -9.85 -4.89
CA ALA A 219 11.64 -10.81 -4.87
C ALA A 219 12.05 -12.13 -4.17
N ARG A 220 13.20 -12.65 -4.48
CA ARG A 220 13.70 -13.89 -3.86
C ARG A 220 14.03 -13.71 -2.39
N GLU A 221 14.56 -12.56 -1.98
CA GLU A 221 14.86 -12.29 -0.58
C GLU A 221 13.59 -12.14 0.26
N ILE A 222 12.54 -11.47 -0.29
CA ILE A 222 11.21 -11.41 0.34
C ILE A 222 10.63 -12.83 0.51
N PHE A 223 10.72 -13.66 -0.52
CA PHE A 223 10.20 -15.03 -0.47
C PHE A 223 10.89 -15.90 0.57
N LYS A 224 12.21 -15.75 0.73
CA LYS A 224 13.02 -16.48 1.74
C LYS A 224 12.78 -15.99 3.16
N SER A 225 12.27 -14.79 3.35
CA SER A 225 12.07 -14.22 4.68
C SER A 225 11.23 -15.14 5.55
N LYS A 226 11.63 -15.36 6.79
CA LYS A 226 10.86 -16.09 7.81
C LYS A 226 9.83 -15.13 8.46
N ILE A 227 10.16 -13.85 8.54
CA ILE A 227 9.34 -12.80 9.12
C ILE A 227 8.36 -12.32 8.04
N PRO A 228 7.07 -12.12 8.36
CA PRO A 228 6.10 -11.61 7.40
C PRO A 228 6.46 -10.19 6.94
N ILE A 229 6.32 -9.96 5.63
CA ILE A 229 6.69 -8.70 4.97
C ILE A 229 5.45 -8.00 4.41
N ILE A 230 5.33 -6.71 4.71
CA ILE A 230 4.36 -5.81 4.12
C ILE A 230 5.08 -4.92 3.11
N SER A 231 4.66 -4.96 1.85
CA SER A 231 5.12 -4.03 0.83
C SER A 231 4.30 -2.75 0.86
N ALA A 232 4.97 -1.60 0.86
CA ALA A 232 4.38 -0.26 0.81
C ALA A 232 5.14 0.60 -0.22
N VAL A 233 5.22 0.12 -1.45
CA VAL A 233 6.07 0.69 -2.51
C VAL A 233 5.25 1.44 -3.54
N GLY A 234 4.19 0.82 -4.07
CA GLY A 234 3.37 1.39 -5.14
C GLY A 234 2.09 2.06 -4.64
N HIS A 235 1.59 3.06 -5.41
CA HIS A 235 0.25 3.59 -5.22
C HIS A 235 -0.82 2.60 -5.70
N GLU A 236 -2.10 2.95 -5.62
CA GLU A 236 -3.21 2.04 -5.97
C GLU A 236 -3.08 1.40 -7.35
N THR A 237 -2.57 2.12 -8.34
CA THR A 237 -2.42 1.69 -9.74
C THR A 237 -1.09 1.00 -10.05
N ASP A 238 -0.03 1.28 -9.28
CA ASP A 238 1.34 0.90 -9.60
C ASP A 238 1.75 -0.33 -8.78
N PHE A 239 1.75 -1.49 -9.43
CA PHE A 239 2.17 -2.74 -8.80
C PHE A 239 3.63 -3.04 -9.11
N THR A 240 4.40 -3.37 -8.09
CA THR A 240 5.76 -3.87 -8.22
C THR A 240 5.82 -5.38 -8.02
N ILE A 241 6.93 -6.00 -8.45
CA ILE A 241 7.20 -7.44 -8.18
C ILE A 241 7.22 -7.70 -6.67
N CYS A 242 7.75 -6.75 -5.90
CA CYS A 242 7.76 -6.80 -4.45
C CYS A 242 6.34 -6.95 -3.88
N ASP A 243 5.33 -6.24 -4.43
CA ASP A 243 3.94 -6.32 -3.99
C ASP A 243 3.31 -7.70 -4.23
N PHE A 244 3.69 -8.38 -5.33
CA PHE A 244 3.17 -9.72 -5.63
C PHE A 244 3.77 -10.79 -4.71
N VAL A 245 5.04 -10.67 -4.35
CA VAL A 245 5.74 -11.67 -3.52
C VAL A 245 5.49 -11.47 -2.03
N SER A 246 5.34 -10.23 -1.57
CA SER A 246 5.13 -9.90 -0.15
C SER A 246 3.90 -10.59 0.43
N ASP A 247 3.91 -10.82 1.72
CA ASP A 247 2.80 -11.46 2.44
C ASP A 247 1.54 -10.58 2.43
N MET A 248 1.72 -9.25 2.48
CA MET A 248 0.65 -8.26 2.36
C MET A 248 1.12 -7.05 1.56
N ARG A 249 0.24 -6.51 0.74
CA ARG A 249 0.44 -5.23 0.06
C ARG A 249 -0.33 -4.12 0.75
N ALA A 250 0.31 -2.97 0.90
CA ALA A 250 -0.33 -1.73 1.33
C ALA A 250 -0.16 -0.65 0.24
N PRO A 251 -1.22 0.10 -0.11
CA PRO A 251 -1.14 1.13 -1.16
C PRO A 251 -0.35 2.36 -0.74
N THR A 252 -0.07 2.52 0.54
CA THR A 252 0.70 3.63 1.11
C THR A 252 1.48 3.19 2.35
N PRO A 253 2.55 3.89 2.72
CA PRO A 253 3.26 3.65 3.98
C PRO A 253 2.36 3.77 5.22
N SER A 254 1.41 4.70 5.21
CA SER A 254 0.42 4.86 6.28
C SER A 254 -0.49 3.63 6.39
N ALA A 255 -0.98 3.10 5.26
CA ALA A 255 -1.78 1.88 5.23
C ALA A 255 -0.97 0.66 5.70
N ALA A 256 0.33 0.59 5.38
CA ALA A 256 1.20 -0.47 5.89
C ALA A 256 1.32 -0.43 7.41
N ALA A 257 1.46 0.74 7.99
CA ALA A 257 1.48 0.92 9.44
C ALA A 257 0.14 0.52 10.08
N GLU A 258 -0.99 0.80 9.43
CA GLU A 258 -2.32 0.37 9.88
C GLU A 258 -2.50 -1.14 9.84
N ILE A 259 -2.03 -1.80 8.77
CA ILE A 259 -2.04 -3.26 8.66
C ILE A 259 -1.14 -3.91 9.72
N ALA A 260 0.02 -3.31 9.95
CA ALA A 260 1.01 -3.83 10.92
C ALA A 260 0.61 -3.61 12.37
N THR A 261 -0.32 -2.68 12.69
CA THR A 261 -0.66 -2.32 14.06
C THR A 261 -2.16 -2.41 14.33
N PRO A 262 -2.57 -3.00 15.46
CA PRO A 262 -3.98 -2.96 15.86
C PRO A 262 -4.39 -1.55 16.29
N ASP A 263 -5.68 -1.32 16.33
CA ASP A 263 -6.23 -0.14 17.01
C ASP A 263 -6.39 -0.41 18.50
N LEU A 264 -5.65 0.32 19.31
CA LEU A 264 -5.66 0.14 20.77
C LEU A 264 -7.04 0.44 21.37
N SER A 265 -7.78 1.38 20.80
CA SER A 265 -9.14 1.72 21.23
C SER A 265 -10.12 0.56 21.02
N GLU A 266 -10.02 -0.14 19.88
CA GLU A 266 -10.82 -1.35 19.63
C GLU A 266 -10.48 -2.48 20.61
N ILE A 267 -9.20 -2.64 20.96
CA ILE A 267 -8.77 -3.65 21.93
C ILE A 267 -9.39 -3.35 23.29
N TYR A 268 -9.31 -2.11 23.77
CA TYR A 268 -9.93 -1.72 25.04
C TYR A 268 -11.44 -1.90 25.02
N TYR A 269 -12.12 -1.51 23.94
CA TYR A 269 -13.54 -1.73 23.78
C TYR A 269 -13.93 -3.22 23.87
N LYS A 270 -13.19 -4.09 23.19
CA LYS A 270 -13.40 -5.54 23.25
C LYS A 270 -13.17 -6.10 24.66
N LEU A 271 -12.13 -5.63 25.35
CA LEU A 271 -11.84 -6.04 26.72
C LEU A 271 -12.94 -5.61 27.69
N ASP A 272 -13.44 -4.39 27.59
CA ASP A 272 -14.52 -3.89 28.44
C ASP A 272 -15.82 -4.67 28.20
N ASN A 273 -16.16 -4.97 26.96
CA ASN A 273 -17.29 -5.81 26.63
C ASN A 273 -17.17 -7.24 27.22
N ILE A 274 -15.98 -7.85 27.15
CA ILE A 274 -15.74 -9.16 27.75
C ILE A 274 -15.89 -9.07 29.26
N LYS A 275 -15.28 -8.08 29.91
CA LYS A 275 -15.41 -7.83 31.36
C LYS A 275 -16.86 -7.67 31.78
N ASN A 276 -17.65 -6.89 31.06
CA ASN A 276 -19.07 -6.66 31.35
C ASN A 276 -19.89 -7.96 31.18
N ARG A 277 -19.59 -8.78 30.18
CA ARG A 277 -20.22 -10.09 30.00
C ARG A 277 -19.88 -11.04 31.15
N MET A 278 -18.62 -11.10 31.54
CA MET A 278 -18.17 -11.91 32.69
C MET A 278 -18.87 -11.49 33.97
N ASN A 279 -18.92 -10.19 34.27
CA ASN A 279 -19.59 -9.68 35.47
C ASN A 279 -21.10 -10.02 35.47
N ARG A 280 -21.80 -9.88 34.33
CA ARG A 280 -23.20 -10.29 34.21
C ARG A 280 -23.38 -11.78 34.43
N SER A 281 -22.51 -12.61 33.85
CA SER A 281 -22.58 -14.07 34.03
C SER A 281 -22.37 -14.47 35.47
N LEU A 282 -21.38 -13.89 36.15
CA LEU A 282 -21.12 -14.12 37.58
C LEU A 282 -22.30 -13.69 38.48
N ASN A 283 -22.85 -12.49 38.24
CA ASN A 283 -24.00 -11.99 38.99
C ASN A 283 -25.23 -12.91 38.78
N ASN A 284 -25.51 -13.34 37.57
CA ASN A 284 -26.59 -14.27 37.30
C ASN A 284 -26.39 -15.62 38.02
N GLN A 285 -25.15 -16.14 38.04
CA GLN A 285 -24.83 -17.36 38.76
C GLN A 285 -25.04 -17.23 40.27
N VAL A 286 -24.59 -16.09 40.82
CA VAL A 286 -24.81 -15.78 42.26
C VAL A 286 -26.30 -15.68 42.59
N ILE A 287 -27.11 -15.04 41.71
CA ILE A 287 -28.57 -14.95 41.91
C ILE A 287 -29.18 -16.36 41.88
N LEU A 288 -28.86 -17.20 40.90
CA LEU A 288 -29.37 -18.57 40.80
C LEU A 288 -28.98 -19.43 41.99
N ASP A 289 -27.74 -19.29 42.48
CA ASP A 289 -27.27 -20.06 43.62
C ASP A 289 -27.93 -19.59 44.95
N ASN A 290 -28.18 -18.28 45.09
CA ASN A 290 -28.98 -17.74 46.18
C ASN A 290 -30.44 -18.23 46.15
N GLU A 291 -31.06 -18.27 44.99
CA GLU A 291 -32.41 -18.85 44.82
C GLU A 291 -32.44 -20.32 45.21
N LYS A 292 -31.48 -21.13 44.75
CA LYS A 292 -31.36 -22.54 45.16
C LYS A 292 -31.18 -22.70 46.66
N LEU A 293 -30.34 -21.84 47.27
CA LEU A 293 -30.12 -21.85 48.73
C LEU A 293 -31.42 -21.53 49.46
N ASN A 294 -32.13 -20.46 49.09
CA ASN A 294 -33.41 -20.09 49.71
C ASN A 294 -34.46 -21.21 49.54
N ASN A 295 -34.59 -21.76 48.35
CA ASN A 295 -35.51 -22.87 48.11
C ASN A 295 -35.18 -24.11 48.96
N THR A 296 -33.89 -24.38 49.16
CA THR A 296 -33.42 -25.49 50.00
C THR A 296 -33.71 -25.19 51.48
N PHE A 297 -33.45 -23.95 51.93
CA PHE A 297 -33.76 -23.50 53.28
C PHE A 297 -35.27 -23.59 53.58
N ASP A 298 -36.13 -23.16 52.68
CA ASP A 298 -37.59 -23.28 52.80
C ASP A 298 -38.06 -24.73 52.88
N LYS A 299 -37.50 -25.62 52.06
CA LYS A 299 -37.78 -27.05 52.16
C LYS A 299 -37.43 -27.65 53.52
N ILE A 300 -36.24 -27.29 54.07
CA ILE A 300 -35.79 -27.74 55.40
C ILE A 300 -36.73 -27.20 56.48
N ASN A 301 -37.03 -25.89 56.41
CA ASN A 301 -37.95 -25.28 57.39
C ASN A 301 -39.34 -25.91 57.39
N ASN A 302 -39.89 -26.12 56.19
CA ASN A 302 -41.19 -26.78 56.07
C ASN A 302 -41.15 -28.22 56.54
N HIS A 303 -40.09 -28.96 56.26
CA HIS A 303 -39.93 -30.33 56.80
C HIS A 303 -39.80 -30.33 58.32
N MET A 304 -39.01 -29.45 58.90
CA MET A 304 -38.84 -29.30 60.33
C MET A 304 -40.16 -28.93 61.01
N LYS A 305 -40.90 -27.96 60.48
CA LYS A 305 -42.19 -27.56 61.02
C LYS A 305 -43.18 -28.73 60.99
N ASN A 306 -43.28 -29.40 59.88
CA ASN A 306 -44.19 -30.57 59.76
C ASN A 306 -43.80 -31.72 60.69
N TYR A 307 -42.51 -32.00 60.85
CA TYR A 307 -42.03 -33.02 61.78
C TYR A 307 -42.36 -32.67 63.22
N ILE A 308 -42.05 -31.42 63.66
CA ILE A 308 -42.34 -30.95 65.03
C ILE A 308 -43.84 -30.92 65.31
N ILE A 309 -44.65 -30.42 64.36
CA ILE A 309 -46.11 -30.37 64.54
C ILE A 309 -46.68 -31.78 64.62
N ARG A 310 -46.26 -32.67 63.74
CA ARG A 310 -46.77 -34.07 63.74
C ARG A 310 -46.38 -34.79 65.00
N ASP A 311 -45.15 -34.64 65.49
CA ASP A 311 -44.71 -35.26 66.72
C ASP A 311 -45.52 -34.79 67.94
N LYS A 312 -45.77 -33.45 68.00
CA LYS A 312 -46.59 -32.86 69.04
C LYS A 312 -48.04 -33.26 69.00
N VAL A 313 -48.65 -33.46 67.83
CA VAL A 313 -49.98 -33.94 67.67
C VAL A 313 -50.04 -35.37 68.14
N ILE A 314 -49.13 -36.26 67.77
CA ILE A 314 -49.07 -37.63 68.27
C ILE A 314 -48.93 -37.71 69.78
N GLN A 315 -48.09 -36.87 70.36
CA GLN A 315 -47.96 -36.79 71.85
C GLN A 315 -49.26 -36.33 72.51
N LEU A 316 -49.97 -35.38 71.94
CA LEU A 316 -51.28 -34.94 72.43
C LEU A 316 -52.31 -36.01 72.34
N ASP A 317 -52.41 -36.73 71.24
CA ASP A 317 -53.31 -37.84 71.05
C ASP A 317 -53.02 -38.93 72.09
N GLN A 318 -51.75 -39.26 72.30
CA GLN A 318 -51.37 -40.26 73.35
C GLN A 318 -51.75 -39.83 74.77
N ILE A 319 -51.62 -38.52 75.07
CA ILE A 319 -52.04 -38.01 76.37
C ILE A 319 -53.57 -38.04 76.48
N TYR A 320 -54.27 -37.67 75.46
CA TYR A 320 -55.73 -37.73 75.37
C TYR A 320 -56.22 -39.12 75.60
N ASP A 321 -55.70 -40.12 74.93
CA ASP A 321 -56.01 -41.52 75.09
C ASP A 321 -55.74 -42.03 76.51
N LYS A 322 -54.61 -41.62 77.10
CA LYS A 322 -54.29 -41.96 78.51
C LYS A 322 -55.25 -41.34 79.54
N ILE A 323 -55.75 -40.17 79.25
CA ILE A 323 -56.72 -39.50 80.15
C ILE A 323 -58.04 -40.21 80.00
N ASN A 324 -58.51 -40.51 78.86
CA ASN A 324 -59.79 -41.26 78.65
C ASN A 324 -59.73 -42.60 79.25
N PHE A 325 -58.65 -43.36 79.06
CA PHE A 325 -58.47 -44.69 79.71
C PHE A 325 -58.48 -44.65 81.30
N ARG A 326 -58.21 -43.53 81.89
CA ARG A 326 -58.25 -43.35 83.38
C ARG A 326 -59.57 -42.81 83.88
N LEU A 327 -60.47 -42.43 82.98
CA LEU A 327 -61.77 -41.86 83.34
C LEU A 327 -62.92 -42.95 83.14
N GLU A 328 -62.59 -44.05 82.46
CA GLU A 328 -63.36 -45.29 82.48
C GLU A 328 -62.91 -46.16 83.66
#